data_9b51655bbc2bdeb29fb3fffb67c34b37
#
_entry.id   9b51655bbc2bdeb29fb3fffb67c34b37
#
_cell.length_a   1.000
_cell.length_b   1.000
_cell.length_c   1.000
_cell.angle_alpha   90.00
_cell.angle_beta   90.00
_cell.angle_gamma   90.00
#
_symmetry.space_group_name_H-M   'P 1'
#
loop_
_entity.id
_entity.type
_entity.pdbx_description
1 polymer ?
#
loop_
_entity_poly.entity_id
_entity_poly.type
_entity_poly.pdbx_seq_one_letter_code
_entity_poly.pdbx_strand_id
1 'polypeptide(L)'
;MITLNDATWRFIRDHRTDDVRQLALMGVKTSEIDLPLALQQIQGWQTARTKLPSWAAKEEIVYPPHLNMEQCSSETTAEYKRDLVKRLCMVRKTMADLTGGMGIDFSTLAQDFDKAVYVERNPTLCALMAHNGPVLGLDHVEIRNEDCAGVLAMLPQQDLIFMDPARRDHHGGRVFQLQDCQPDVLSLREKLLRKARVILLKLSPMLDWHAAVHQLDCVREVHIVATGNECKELLLVCSSEQIGDGNVCCVNNGQRFCFPMETTPNTGLKTSQEIHMEGFLYEPNAAVMKGGCFGMLCEKYKVVALGHDSHLFTSPIMMDDFPGRRFRIKAVSSFNKKEL
;
A
#
# COMPACT_ATOMS: atom_id res chain seq x y z
N MET A 1 -14.78 -16.76 18.82
CA MET A 1 -15.66 -16.77 17.63
C MET A 1 -16.51 -15.53 17.69
N ILE A 2 -16.50 -14.68 16.67
CA ILE A 2 -17.38 -13.51 16.64
C ILE A 2 -18.74 -14.03 16.17
N THR A 3 -19.67 -14.18 17.10
CA THR A 3 -21.03 -14.66 16.80
C THR A 3 -21.99 -13.50 16.85
N LEU A 4 -22.40 -13.04 15.67
CA LEU A 4 -23.52 -12.11 15.51
C LEU A 4 -24.80 -12.96 15.46
N ASN A 5 -25.79 -12.65 16.30
CA ASN A 5 -27.08 -13.31 16.23
C ASN A 5 -27.93 -12.76 15.07
N ASP A 6 -28.98 -13.48 14.70
CA ASP A 6 -29.83 -13.14 13.55
C ASP A 6 -30.48 -11.76 13.66
N ALA A 7 -30.86 -11.33 14.88
CA ALA A 7 -31.46 -10.02 15.12
C ALA A 7 -30.46 -8.89 14.83
N THR A 8 -29.22 -9.05 15.29
CA THR A 8 -28.14 -8.08 15.02
C THR A 8 -27.78 -8.06 13.53
N TRP A 9 -27.68 -9.21 12.86
CA TRP A 9 -27.43 -9.27 11.40
C TRP A 9 -28.54 -8.60 10.59
N ARG A 10 -29.80 -8.81 10.98
CA ARG A 10 -30.94 -8.14 10.33
C ARG A 10 -30.85 -6.63 10.49
N PHE A 11 -30.61 -6.16 11.71
CA PHE A 11 -30.43 -4.73 11.98
C PHE A 11 -29.31 -4.12 11.13
N ILE A 12 -28.14 -4.78 11.02
CA ILE A 12 -27.04 -4.33 10.18
C ILE A 12 -27.48 -4.19 8.73
N ARG A 13 -28.15 -5.19 8.16
CA ARG A 13 -28.61 -5.15 6.76
C ARG A 13 -29.62 -4.03 6.51
N ASP A 14 -30.56 -3.85 7.41
CA ASP A 14 -31.62 -2.86 7.27
C ASP A 14 -31.11 -1.41 7.38
N HIS A 15 -30.03 -1.21 8.17
CA HIS A 15 -29.49 0.11 8.50
C HIS A 15 -28.08 0.39 7.92
N ARG A 16 -27.53 -0.46 7.08
CA ARG A 16 -26.13 -0.33 6.62
C ARG A 16 -25.84 0.96 5.85
N THR A 17 -26.86 1.66 5.35
CA THR A 17 -26.73 2.95 4.64
C THR A 17 -27.04 4.16 5.49
N ASP A 18 -27.52 3.98 6.72
CA ASP A 18 -27.93 5.04 7.60
C ASP A 18 -26.72 5.70 8.30
N ASP A 19 -26.92 6.91 8.82
CA ASP A 19 -25.89 7.59 9.58
C ASP A 19 -25.66 6.90 10.93
N VAL A 20 -24.44 6.37 11.14
CA VAL A 20 -24.06 5.60 12.33
C VAL A 20 -24.24 6.42 13.62
N ARG A 21 -24.01 7.75 13.58
CA ARG A 21 -24.16 8.64 14.75
C ARG A 21 -25.62 8.81 15.12
N GLN A 22 -26.49 8.93 14.12
CA GLN A 22 -27.94 9.01 14.35
C GLN A 22 -28.47 7.69 14.93
N LEU A 23 -28.04 6.55 14.39
CA LEU A 23 -28.40 5.23 14.92
C LEU A 23 -27.96 5.06 16.39
N ALA A 24 -26.75 5.52 16.72
CA ALA A 24 -26.25 5.47 18.08
C ALA A 24 -27.10 6.32 19.06
N LEU A 25 -27.58 7.49 18.62
CA LEU A 25 -28.42 8.38 19.42
C LEU A 25 -29.87 7.86 19.57
N MET A 26 -30.42 7.23 18.54
CA MET A 26 -31.78 6.66 18.58
C MET A 26 -31.85 5.43 19.49
N GLY A 27 -30.75 4.70 19.63
CA GLY A 27 -30.75 3.45 20.38
C GLY A 27 -31.61 2.35 19.78
N VAL A 28 -31.72 1.25 20.47
CA VAL A 28 -32.63 0.14 20.13
C VAL A 28 -33.51 -0.21 21.33
N LYS A 29 -34.75 -0.60 21.07
CA LYS A 29 -35.73 -0.92 22.10
C LYS A 29 -35.69 -2.39 22.60
N THR A 30 -34.82 -3.21 22.01
CA THR A 30 -34.69 -4.64 22.32
C THR A 30 -33.28 -4.99 22.78
N SER A 31 -33.17 -5.88 23.78
CA SER A 31 -31.89 -6.43 24.26
C SER A 31 -31.34 -7.51 23.35
N GLU A 32 -32.03 -7.90 22.28
CA GLU A 32 -31.58 -8.94 21.36
C GLU A 32 -30.50 -8.43 20.36
N ILE A 33 -30.44 -7.10 20.18
CA ILE A 33 -29.49 -6.48 19.26
C ILE A 33 -28.28 -6.01 20.05
N ASP A 34 -27.09 -6.50 19.70
CA ASP A 34 -25.81 -5.93 20.14
C ASP A 34 -25.55 -4.62 19.35
N LEU A 35 -26.08 -3.51 19.85
CA LEU A 35 -26.00 -2.23 19.16
C LEU A 35 -24.55 -1.76 18.94
N PRO A 36 -23.64 -1.79 19.94
CA PRO A 36 -22.23 -1.41 19.73
C PRO A 36 -21.59 -2.19 18.58
N LEU A 37 -21.78 -3.50 18.56
CA LEU A 37 -21.24 -4.36 17.51
C LEU A 37 -21.93 -4.10 16.16
N ALA A 38 -23.24 -3.90 16.13
CA ALA A 38 -23.97 -3.54 14.90
C ALA A 38 -23.48 -2.24 14.28
N LEU A 39 -23.28 -1.19 15.09
CA LEU A 39 -22.74 0.09 14.62
C LEU A 39 -21.32 -0.05 14.08
N GLN A 40 -20.47 -0.85 14.74
CA GLN A 40 -19.13 -1.16 14.22
C GLN A 40 -19.20 -1.83 12.84
N GLN A 41 -20.08 -2.81 12.65
CA GLN A 41 -20.25 -3.51 11.38
C GLN A 41 -20.80 -2.60 10.28
N ILE A 42 -21.77 -1.75 10.59
CA ILE A 42 -22.33 -0.76 9.66
C ILE A 42 -21.22 0.21 9.21
N GLN A 43 -20.46 0.78 10.15
CA GLN A 43 -19.35 1.67 9.85
C GLN A 43 -18.27 0.97 9.02
N GLY A 44 -17.93 -0.28 9.38
CA GLY A 44 -16.97 -1.11 8.63
C GLY A 44 -17.42 -1.32 7.19
N TRP A 45 -18.68 -1.69 6.98
CA TRP A 45 -19.26 -1.86 5.64
C TRP A 45 -19.27 -0.56 4.83
N GLN A 46 -19.65 0.57 5.46
CA GLN A 46 -19.64 1.89 4.80
C GLN A 46 -18.24 2.29 4.33
N THR A 47 -17.22 2.04 5.15
CA THR A 47 -15.80 2.23 4.74
C THR A 47 -15.41 1.27 3.63
N ALA A 48 -15.81 0.00 3.72
CA ALA A 48 -15.48 -1.02 2.74
C ALA A 48 -16.08 -0.75 1.36
N ARG A 49 -17.26 -0.13 1.26
CA ARG A 49 -17.87 0.21 -0.05
C ARG A 49 -16.93 0.95 -1.00
N THR A 50 -16.07 1.80 -0.47
CA THR A 50 -15.14 2.60 -1.27
C THR A 50 -13.72 2.05 -1.25
N LYS A 51 -13.31 1.46 -0.14
CA LYS A 51 -11.93 1.00 0.07
C LYS A 51 -11.72 -0.45 -0.36
N LEU A 52 -12.74 -1.30 -0.17
CA LEU A 52 -12.73 -2.75 -0.35
C LEU A 52 -14.04 -3.23 -0.98
N PRO A 53 -14.42 -2.78 -2.19
CA PRO A 53 -15.73 -3.06 -2.78
C PRO A 53 -16.03 -4.55 -2.94
N SER A 54 -15.04 -5.41 -3.20
CA SER A 54 -15.23 -6.87 -3.28
C SER A 54 -15.62 -7.49 -1.93
N TRP A 55 -15.10 -6.95 -0.81
CA TRP A 55 -15.50 -7.37 0.53
C TRP A 55 -16.90 -6.88 0.87
N ALA A 56 -17.21 -5.61 0.55
CA ALA A 56 -18.53 -5.03 0.80
C ALA A 56 -19.68 -5.71 0.02
N ALA A 57 -19.34 -6.38 -1.08
CA ALA A 57 -20.30 -7.16 -1.86
C ALA A 57 -20.68 -8.50 -1.21
N LYS A 58 -19.93 -8.95 -0.20
CA LYS A 58 -20.19 -10.21 0.53
C LYS A 58 -20.90 -9.93 1.85
N GLU A 59 -22.09 -10.51 2.04
CA GLU A 59 -22.95 -10.19 3.18
C GLU A 59 -22.43 -10.69 4.53
N GLU A 60 -21.64 -11.77 4.53
CA GLU A 60 -21.17 -12.45 5.74
C GLU A 60 -19.82 -11.93 6.25
N ILE A 61 -19.22 -10.94 5.61
CA ILE A 61 -17.97 -10.34 6.07
C ILE A 61 -18.18 -9.64 7.42
N VAL A 62 -17.30 -9.93 8.36
CA VAL A 62 -17.20 -9.25 9.65
C VAL A 62 -16.03 -8.28 9.63
N TYR A 63 -16.30 -7.03 10.01
CA TYR A 63 -15.32 -5.95 10.00
C TYR A 63 -14.71 -5.72 11.38
N PRO A 64 -13.39 -5.46 11.48
CA PRO A 64 -12.73 -5.09 12.72
C PRO A 64 -13.13 -3.67 13.18
N PRO A 65 -12.65 -3.21 14.36
CA PRO A 65 -12.79 -1.83 14.77
C PRO A 65 -12.30 -0.83 13.71
N HIS A 66 -12.89 0.36 13.69
CA HIS A 66 -12.69 1.40 12.68
C HIS A 66 -11.21 1.73 12.40
N LEU A 67 -10.35 1.80 13.42
CA LEU A 67 -8.93 2.06 13.26
C LEU A 67 -8.24 1.06 12.32
N ASN A 68 -8.57 -0.22 12.43
CA ASN A 68 -8.04 -1.25 11.53
C ASN A 68 -8.51 -1.05 10.09
N MET A 69 -9.77 -0.59 9.91
CA MET A 69 -10.32 -0.28 8.59
C MET A 69 -9.61 0.92 7.94
N GLU A 70 -9.20 1.92 8.72
CA GLU A 70 -8.45 3.07 8.20
C GLU A 70 -7.03 2.69 7.78
N GLN A 71 -6.35 1.87 8.58
CA GLN A 71 -4.94 1.53 8.39
C GLN A 71 -4.70 0.43 7.36
N CYS A 72 -5.69 -0.39 7.02
CA CYS A 72 -5.53 -1.46 6.05
C CYS A 72 -5.29 -0.93 4.62
N SER A 73 -4.73 -1.76 3.76
CA SER A 73 -4.63 -1.50 2.32
C SER A 73 -6.00 -1.28 1.69
N SER A 74 -6.05 -0.50 0.61
CA SER A 74 -7.19 -0.50 -0.29
C SER A 74 -7.15 -1.71 -1.22
N GLU A 75 -8.29 -2.09 -1.80
CA GLU A 75 -8.35 -3.15 -2.80
C GLU A 75 -7.42 -2.87 -3.99
N THR A 76 -7.38 -1.62 -4.45
CA THR A 76 -6.48 -1.20 -5.54
C THR A 76 -5.00 -1.45 -5.22
N THR A 77 -4.56 -1.14 -3.98
CA THR A 77 -3.16 -1.35 -3.60
C THR A 77 -2.86 -2.82 -3.32
N ALA A 78 -3.84 -3.60 -2.85
CA ALA A 78 -3.71 -5.04 -2.67
C ALA A 78 -3.59 -5.76 -4.03
N GLU A 79 -4.43 -5.40 -5.02
CA GLU A 79 -4.33 -5.93 -6.38
C GLU A 79 -3.01 -5.56 -7.06
N TYR A 80 -2.51 -4.34 -6.85
CA TYR A 80 -1.17 -3.98 -7.33
C TYR A 80 -0.08 -4.93 -6.79
N LYS A 81 -0.12 -5.26 -5.49
CA LYS A 81 0.81 -6.22 -4.87
C LYS A 81 0.64 -7.63 -5.47
N ARG A 82 -0.60 -8.04 -5.73
CA ARG A 82 -0.91 -9.32 -6.38
C ARG A 82 -0.30 -9.41 -7.79
N ASP A 83 -0.48 -8.39 -8.60
CA ASP A 83 0.08 -8.33 -9.95
C ASP A 83 1.62 -8.31 -9.91
N LEU A 84 2.21 -7.59 -8.97
CA LEU A 84 3.63 -7.59 -8.73
C LEU A 84 4.15 -8.99 -8.38
N VAL A 85 3.49 -9.67 -7.45
CA VAL A 85 3.85 -11.04 -7.04
C VAL A 85 3.70 -12.03 -8.19
N LYS A 86 2.65 -11.92 -9.01
CA LYS A 86 2.47 -12.76 -10.21
C LYS A 86 3.64 -12.64 -11.19
N ARG A 87 4.18 -11.43 -11.35
CA ARG A 87 5.34 -11.18 -12.19
C ARG A 87 6.64 -11.77 -11.60
N LEU A 88 6.82 -11.66 -10.29
CA LEU A 88 8.05 -12.07 -9.60
C LEU A 88 8.09 -13.57 -9.26
N CYS A 89 6.96 -14.16 -8.90
CA CYS A 89 6.85 -15.56 -8.50
C CYS A 89 6.27 -16.40 -9.63
N MET A 90 7.13 -17.03 -10.43
CA MET A 90 6.70 -17.97 -11.46
C MET A 90 6.08 -19.24 -10.87
N VAL A 91 6.56 -19.67 -9.71
CA VAL A 91 6.02 -20.77 -8.90
C VAL A 91 5.30 -20.15 -7.70
N ARG A 92 4.06 -20.56 -7.45
CA ARG A 92 3.20 -20.05 -6.38
C ARG A 92 2.56 -21.19 -5.60
N LYS A 93 3.40 -22.06 -5.02
CA LYS A 93 2.94 -23.19 -4.19
C LYS A 93 2.69 -22.76 -2.76
N THR A 94 3.59 -21.95 -2.19
CA THR A 94 3.54 -21.63 -0.77
C THR A 94 3.81 -20.16 -0.51
N MET A 95 2.99 -19.56 0.35
CA MET A 95 3.24 -18.22 0.87
C MET A 95 3.01 -18.13 2.38
N ALA A 96 3.65 -17.17 3.02
CA ALA A 96 3.35 -16.78 4.40
C ALA A 96 3.26 -15.25 4.50
N ASP A 97 2.24 -14.77 5.18
CA ASP A 97 2.17 -13.41 5.69
C ASP A 97 2.49 -13.43 7.18
N LEU A 98 3.61 -12.81 7.56
CA LEU A 98 4.10 -12.80 8.94
C LEU A 98 3.52 -11.66 9.80
N THR A 99 2.64 -10.85 9.23
CA THR A 99 2.04 -9.66 9.85
C THR A 99 0.59 -9.49 9.42
N GLY A 100 -0.17 -10.53 9.45
CA GLY A 100 -1.49 -10.70 8.81
C GLY A 100 -2.49 -9.55 8.95
N GLY A 101 -2.54 -8.90 10.12
CA GLY A 101 -3.41 -7.75 10.36
C GLY A 101 -4.88 -8.04 10.06
N MET A 102 -5.54 -7.13 9.33
CA MET A 102 -6.91 -7.35 8.88
C MET A 102 -7.02 -8.41 7.76
N GLY A 103 -5.91 -8.76 7.12
CA GLY A 103 -5.85 -9.78 6.09
C GLY A 103 -6.21 -9.34 4.67
N ILE A 104 -6.25 -8.05 4.38
CA ILE A 104 -6.57 -7.55 3.03
C ILE A 104 -5.50 -7.96 2.02
N ASP A 105 -4.25 -7.64 2.30
CA ASP A 105 -3.13 -8.02 1.44
C ASP A 105 -2.99 -9.54 1.39
N PHE A 106 -3.07 -10.19 2.55
CA PHE A 106 -3.03 -11.64 2.64
C PHE A 106 -4.10 -12.32 1.79
N SER A 107 -5.37 -11.94 1.95
CA SER A 107 -6.48 -12.57 1.23
C SER A 107 -6.40 -12.38 -0.28
N THR A 108 -5.86 -11.24 -0.73
CA THR A 108 -5.68 -10.95 -2.15
C THR A 108 -4.52 -11.76 -2.73
N LEU A 109 -3.40 -11.88 -2.01
CA LEU A 109 -2.23 -12.64 -2.45
C LEU A 109 -2.48 -14.16 -2.40
N ALA A 110 -3.10 -14.65 -1.32
CA ALA A 110 -3.31 -16.07 -1.07
C ALA A 110 -4.13 -16.78 -2.16
N GLN A 111 -4.99 -16.04 -2.89
CA GLN A 111 -5.78 -16.58 -4.00
C GLN A 111 -4.94 -17.23 -5.11
N ASP A 112 -3.68 -16.82 -5.26
CA ASP A 112 -2.80 -17.31 -6.33
C ASP A 112 -1.81 -18.39 -5.84
N PHE A 113 -1.93 -18.87 -4.58
CA PHE A 113 -1.03 -19.86 -4.00
C PHE A 113 -1.78 -21.14 -3.60
N ASP A 114 -1.10 -22.30 -3.72
CA ASP A 114 -1.68 -23.58 -3.33
C ASP A 114 -1.84 -23.71 -1.81
N LYS A 115 -0.95 -23.09 -1.02
CA LYS A 115 -0.96 -23.07 0.44
C LYS A 115 -0.54 -21.68 0.93
N ALA A 116 -1.25 -21.17 1.92
CA ALA A 116 -0.97 -19.88 2.52
C ALA A 116 -1.01 -19.97 4.06
N VAL A 117 -0.05 -19.33 4.72
CA VAL A 117 0.02 -19.22 6.17
C VAL A 117 -0.19 -17.78 6.56
N TYR A 118 -1.23 -17.52 7.36
CA TYR A 118 -1.53 -16.24 7.97
C TYR A 118 -1.03 -16.23 9.41
N VAL A 119 -0.14 -15.29 9.74
CA VAL A 119 0.44 -15.16 11.09
C VAL A 119 0.06 -13.82 11.68
N GLU A 120 -0.58 -13.84 12.83
CA GLU A 120 -1.00 -12.62 13.53
C GLU A 120 -0.99 -12.87 15.06
N ARG A 121 -0.43 -11.95 15.81
CA ARG A 121 -0.35 -12.04 17.28
C ARG A 121 -1.65 -11.66 17.99
N ASN A 122 -2.51 -10.86 17.33
CA ASN A 122 -3.79 -10.43 17.87
C ASN A 122 -4.84 -11.53 17.66
N PRO A 123 -5.33 -12.20 18.74
CA PRO A 123 -6.30 -13.29 18.62
C PRO A 123 -7.64 -12.83 18.00
N THR A 124 -8.03 -11.56 18.15
CA THR A 124 -9.26 -11.02 17.56
C THR A 124 -9.14 -10.97 16.03
N LEU A 125 -7.99 -10.55 15.49
CA LEU A 125 -7.74 -10.53 14.05
C LEU A 125 -7.64 -11.95 13.47
N CYS A 126 -7.03 -12.89 14.21
CA CYS A 126 -7.05 -14.31 13.83
C CYS A 126 -8.48 -14.88 13.77
N ALA A 127 -9.32 -14.55 14.74
CA ALA A 127 -10.73 -14.96 14.74
C ALA A 127 -11.53 -14.34 13.58
N LEU A 128 -11.22 -13.09 13.21
CA LEU A 128 -11.79 -12.43 12.02
C LEU A 128 -11.37 -13.14 10.74
N MET A 129 -10.08 -13.46 10.60
CA MET A 129 -9.59 -14.19 9.44
C MET A 129 -10.19 -15.59 9.35
N ALA A 130 -10.35 -16.29 10.49
CA ALA A 130 -10.99 -17.61 10.53
C ALA A 130 -12.46 -17.57 10.09
N HIS A 131 -13.16 -16.45 10.34
CA HIS A 131 -14.53 -16.23 9.87
C HIS A 131 -14.57 -15.78 8.40
N ASN A 132 -13.78 -14.78 8.03
CA ASN A 132 -13.82 -14.16 6.71
C ASN A 132 -13.14 -15.02 5.62
N GLY A 133 -12.16 -15.83 5.99
CA GLY A 133 -11.40 -16.67 5.04
C GLY A 133 -12.30 -17.53 4.16
N PRO A 134 -13.18 -18.38 4.71
CA PRO A 134 -14.14 -19.19 3.92
C PRO A 134 -15.06 -18.32 3.05
N VAL A 135 -15.56 -17.19 3.57
CA VAL A 135 -16.39 -16.24 2.81
C VAL A 135 -15.64 -15.68 1.60
N LEU A 136 -14.32 -15.52 1.72
CA LEU A 136 -13.42 -15.04 0.65
C LEU A 136 -12.94 -16.18 -0.27
N GLY A 137 -13.29 -17.45 0.02
CA GLY A 137 -12.86 -18.61 -0.75
C GLY A 137 -11.43 -19.08 -0.43
N LEU A 138 -10.98 -18.86 0.80
CA LEU A 138 -9.62 -19.18 1.26
C LEU A 138 -9.61 -20.43 2.14
N ASP A 139 -10.06 -21.58 1.61
CA ASP A 139 -10.13 -22.85 2.35
C ASP A 139 -8.77 -23.53 2.57
N HIS A 140 -7.73 -23.06 1.88
CA HIS A 140 -6.36 -23.60 1.89
C HIS A 140 -5.40 -22.84 2.84
N VAL A 141 -5.96 -22.03 3.72
CA VAL A 141 -5.21 -21.14 4.62
C VAL A 141 -5.01 -21.76 5.99
N GLU A 142 -3.78 -21.75 6.47
CA GLU A 142 -3.43 -22.04 7.85
C GLU A 142 -3.33 -20.72 8.63
N ILE A 143 -4.08 -20.61 9.75
CA ILE A 143 -4.05 -19.43 10.63
C ILE A 143 -3.22 -19.75 11.87
N ARG A 144 -2.22 -18.91 12.16
CA ARG A 144 -1.36 -19.01 13.34
C ARG A 144 -1.47 -17.76 14.19
N ASN A 145 -2.00 -17.93 15.42
CA ASN A 145 -2.01 -16.86 16.42
C ASN A 145 -0.72 -16.91 17.23
N GLU A 146 0.37 -16.48 16.60
CA GLU A 146 1.73 -16.60 17.14
C GLU A 146 2.56 -15.35 16.79
N ASP A 147 3.73 -15.24 17.44
CA ASP A 147 4.74 -14.23 17.04
C ASP A 147 5.45 -14.65 15.76
N CYS A 148 5.67 -13.66 14.88
CA CYS A 148 6.28 -13.88 13.56
C CYS A 148 7.67 -14.52 13.62
N ALA A 149 8.52 -14.17 14.60
CA ALA A 149 9.89 -14.69 14.69
C ALA A 149 9.89 -16.17 15.06
N GLY A 150 8.95 -16.61 15.91
CA GLY A 150 8.74 -18.01 16.26
C GLY A 150 8.30 -18.83 15.06
N VAL A 151 7.27 -18.34 14.35
CA VAL A 151 6.76 -19.02 13.15
C VAL A 151 7.82 -19.06 12.05
N LEU A 152 8.52 -17.95 11.77
CA LEU A 152 9.57 -17.90 10.75
C LEU A 152 10.67 -18.94 11.00
N ALA A 153 11.02 -19.22 12.25
CA ALA A 153 12.03 -20.22 12.58
C ALA A 153 11.61 -21.65 12.14
N MET A 154 10.31 -21.95 12.24
CA MET A 154 9.72 -23.28 11.95
C MET A 154 9.21 -23.44 10.52
N LEU A 155 8.93 -22.33 9.80
CA LEU A 155 8.43 -22.40 8.43
C LEU A 155 9.38 -23.17 7.51
N PRO A 156 8.87 -24.04 6.63
CA PRO A 156 9.64 -24.51 5.49
C PRO A 156 9.94 -23.35 4.54
N GLN A 157 10.77 -23.58 3.52
CA GLN A 157 11.01 -22.57 2.48
C GLN A 157 9.71 -22.22 1.76
N GLN A 158 9.51 -20.92 1.54
CA GLN A 158 8.34 -20.33 0.88
C GLN A 158 8.71 -19.75 -0.48
N ASP A 159 7.77 -19.76 -1.42
CA ASP A 159 7.92 -19.00 -2.67
C ASP A 159 7.79 -17.49 -2.41
N LEU A 160 6.90 -17.10 -1.48
CA LEU A 160 6.70 -15.71 -1.04
C LEU A 160 6.62 -15.62 0.49
N ILE A 161 7.32 -14.66 1.07
CA ILE A 161 7.00 -14.12 2.41
C ILE A 161 6.59 -12.65 2.24
N PHE A 162 5.40 -12.32 2.73
CA PHE A 162 4.90 -10.95 2.83
C PHE A 162 5.04 -10.44 4.27
N MET A 163 5.37 -9.15 4.42
CA MET A 163 5.39 -8.47 5.72
C MET A 163 4.98 -7.01 5.58
N ASP A 164 4.12 -6.57 6.49
CA ASP A 164 3.73 -5.17 6.72
C ASP A 164 4.02 -4.80 8.19
N PRO A 165 5.30 -4.57 8.54
CA PRO A 165 5.67 -4.32 9.92
C PRO A 165 5.10 -2.98 10.40
N ALA A 166 4.41 -3.01 11.56
CA ALA A 166 3.88 -1.81 12.20
C ALA A 166 5.02 -0.93 12.75
N ARG A 167 4.76 0.36 12.91
CA ARG A 167 5.69 1.27 13.58
C ARG A 167 5.63 1.11 15.10
N ARG A 168 6.76 1.29 15.78
CA ARG A 168 6.82 1.45 17.23
C ARG A 168 6.64 2.94 17.55
N ASP A 169 5.52 3.30 18.15
CA ASP A 169 5.29 4.65 18.68
C ASP A 169 5.92 4.79 20.08
N HIS A 170 7.25 4.78 20.17
CA HIS A 170 7.89 4.93 21.49
C HIS A 170 8.13 6.39 21.91
N HIS A 171 8.18 7.37 21.01
CA HIS A 171 8.49 8.78 21.37
C HIS A 171 8.08 9.78 20.30
N GLY A 172 6.91 9.87 19.78
CA GLY A 172 6.40 11.03 19.01
C GLY A 172 7.38 11.70 18.01
N GLY A 173 8.52 11.07 17.72
CA GLY A 173 9.56 11.57 16.85
C GLY A 173 9.23 11.33 15.37
N ARG A 174 9.50 12.36 14.53
CA ARG A 174 9.20 12.37 13.09
C ARG A 174 10.20 11.60 12.22
N VAL A 175 11.14 10.84 12.78
CA VAL A 175 12.14 10.10 12.02
C VAL A 175 11.64 8.68 11.81
N PHE A 176 11.44 8.31 10.55
CA PHE A 176 10.98 6.97 10.16
C PHE A 176 12.18 6.15 9.71
N GLN A 177 12.59 5.18 10.54
CA GLN A 177 13.68 4.26 10.24
C GLN A 177 13.20 2.82 10.24
N LEU A 178 13.87 1.92 9.52
CA LEU A 178 13.56 0.49 9.52
C LEU A 178 13.67 -0.15 10.90
N GLN A 179 14.55 0.38 11.75
CA GLN A 179 14.75 -0.06 13.14
C GLN A 179 13.54 0.22 14.04
N ASP A 180 12.69 1.18 13.65
CA ASP A 180 11.46 1.53 14.39
C ASP A 180 10.28 0.62 14.02
N CYS A 181 10.49 -0.34 13.13
CA CYS A 181 9.48 -1.30 12.71
C CYS A 181 9.33 -2.45 13.70
N GLN A 182 8.12 -2.96 13.86
CA GLN A 182 7.83 -4.16 14.61
C GLN A 182 6.97 -5.11 13.77
N PRO A 183 7.45 -6.31 13.44
CA PRO A 183 8.77 -6.89 13.81
C PRO A 183 9.96 -6.14 13.19
N ASP A 184 11.10 -6.22 13.86
CA ASP A 184 12.37 -5.67 13.38
C ASP A 184 12.87 -6.45 12.15
N VAL A 185 12.64 -5.88 10.98
CA VAL A 185 12.97 -6.50 9.68
C VAL A 185 14.47 -6.71 9.53
N LEU A 186 15.31 -5.79 10.04
CA LEU A 186 16.77 -5.89 9.92
C LEU A 186 17.28 -7.10 10.70
N SER A 187 16.78 -7.31 11.90
CA SER A 187 17.16 -8.48 12.72
C SER A 187 16.68 -9.81 12.14
N LEU A 188 15.58 -9.79 11.37
CA LEU A 188 15.01 -10.98 10.74
C LEU A 188 15.56 -11.25 9.33
N ARG A 189 16.27 -10.29 8.71
CA ARG A 189 16.71 -10.31 7.30
C ARG A 189 17.33 -11.66 6.89
N GLU A 190 18.34 -12.11 7.63
CA GLU A 190 19.07 -13.35 7.29
C GLU A 190 18.16 -14.60 7.33
N LYS A 191 17.20 -14.63 8.28
CA LYS A 191 16.23 -15.72 8.38
C LYS A 191 15.23 -15.67 7.23
N LEU A 192 14.75 -14.48 6.90
CA LEU A 192 13.82 -14.26 5.78
C LEU A 192 14.45 -14.71 4.46
N LEU A 193 15.68 -14.30 4.17
CA LEU A 193 16.40 -14.68 2.94
C LEU A 193 16.64 -16.18 2.81
N ARG A 194 16.80 -16.91 3.94
CA ARG A 194 16.91 -18.37 3.92
C ARG A 194 15.58 -19.07 3.74
N LYS A 195 14.48 -18.42 4.12
CA LYS A 195 13.14 -19.03 4.16
C LYS A 195 12.24 -18.65 2.98
N ALA A 196 12.61 -17.65 2.19
CA ALA A 196 11.81 -17.23 1.05
C ALA A 196 12.66 -16.98 -0.19
N ARG A 197 12.08 -17.32 -1.35
CA ARG A 197 12.63 -16.91 -2.66
C ARG A 197 12.39 -15.42 -2.89
N VAL A 198 11.17 -14.98 -2.61
CA VAL A 198 10.75 -13.58 -2.72
C VAL A 198 10.24 -13.12 -1.36
N ILE A 199 10.71 -11.96 -0.91
CA ILE A 199 10.20 -11.27 0.26
C ILE A 199 9.62 -9.96 -0.23
N LEU A 200 8.34 -9.72 0.04
CA LEU A 200 7.69 -8.45 -0.24
C LEU A 200 7.45 -7.71 1.08
N LEU A 201 8.19 -6.63 1.28
CA LEU A 201 8.04 -5.76 2.44
C LEU A 201 7.18 -4.56 2.06
N LYS A 202 6.08 -4.35 2.77
CA LYS A 202 5.27 -3.14 2.69
C LYS A 202 5.67 -2.23 3.85
N LEU A 203 6.04 -1.01 3.52
CA LEU A 203 6.55 -0.03 4.48
C LEU A 203 5.76 1.28 4.36
N SER A 204 5.86 2.10 5.40
CA SER A 204 5.30 3.44 5.37
C SER A 204 5.88 4.27 4.22
N PRO A 205 5.05 5.02 3.47
CA PRO A 205 5.53 5.92 2.42
C PRO A 205 6.39 7.08 2.96
N MET A 206 6.44 7.27 4.28
CA MET A 206 7.29 8.28 4.92
C MET A 206 8.76 7.84 5.02
N LEU A 207 9.06 6.55 4.91
CA LEU A 207 10.42 6.02 4.92
C LEU A 207 11.22 6.52 3.71
N ASP A 208 12.51 6.82 3.94
CA ASP A 208 13.47 7.07 2.85
C ASP A 208 13.82 5.73 2.19
N TRP A 209 13.45 5.58 0.93
CA TRP A 209 13.69 4.34 0.20
C TRP A 209 15.17 4.08 -0.08
N HIS A 210 16.00 5.12 -0.26
CA HIS A 210 17.45 4.96 -0.46
C HIS A 210 18.10 4.39 0.81
N ALA A 211 17.77 4.98 1.95
CA ALA A 211 18.26 4.48 3.24
C ALA A 211 17.81 3.04 3.50
N ALA A 212 16.56 2.70 3.18
CA ALA A 212 16.03 1.35 3.33
C ALA A 212 16.74 0.33 2.44
N VAL A 213 16.99 0.66 1.17
CA VAL A 213 17.73 -0.16 0.21
C VAL A 213 19.15 -0.41 0.72
N HIS A 214 19.84 0.64 1.17
CA HIS A 214 21.20 0.53 1.69
C HIS A 214 21.30 -0.34 2.95
N GLN A 215 20.34 -0.21 3.88
CA GLN A 215 20.34 -0.96 5.13
C GLN A 215 20.01 -2.44 4.95
N LEU A 216 19.10 -2.76 4.02
CA LEU A 216 18.67 -4.15 3.77
C LEU A 216 19.66 -4.92 2.89
N ASP A 217 20.34 -4.27 1.95
CA ASP A 217 21.36 -4.87 1.06
C ASP A 217 20.89 -6.13 0.28
N CYS A 218 19.58 -6.35 0.20
CA CYS A 218 18.99 -7.47 -0.52
C CYS A 218 17.81 -7.04 -1.40
N VAL A 219 17.60 -5.72 -1.52
CA VAL A 219 16.51 -5.17 -2.32
C VAL A 219 16.82 -5.32 -3.80
N ARG A 220 15.85 -5.83 -4.55
CA ARG A 220 15.90 -6.06 -6.00
C ARG A 220 15.03 -5.08 -6.77
N GLU A 221 13.92 -4.65 -6.20
CA GLU A 221 13.05 -3.63 -6.76
C GLU A 221 12.43 -2.78 -5.66
N VAL A 222 12.10 -1.55 -6.00
CA VAL A 222 11.38 -0.60 -5.16
C VAL A 222 10.11 -0.16 -5.88
N HIS A 223 8.98 -0.17 -5.19
CA HIS A 223 7.73 0.35 -5.73
C HIS A 223 7.17 1.43 -4.79
N ILE A 224 7.00 2.63 -5.33
CA ILE A 224 6.36 3.76 -4.65
C ILE A 224 4.94 3.84 -5.17
N VAL A 225 3.99 3.41 -4.35
CA VAL A 225 2.59 3.28 -4.76
C VAL A 225 1.77 4.44 -4.20
N ALA A 226 1.16 5.19 -5.10
CA ALA A 226 0.24 6.27 -4.80
C ALA A 226 -1.15 6.00 -5.40
N THR A 227 -2.18 6.48 -4.75
CA THR A 227 -3.55 6.53 -5.24
C THR A 227 -4.13 7.91 -4.96
N GLY A 228 -4.86 8.49 -5.94
CA GLY A 228 -5.40 9.84 -5.79
C GLY A 228 -4.33 10.91 -5.55
N ASN A 229 -3.13 10.72 -6.12
CA ASN A 229 -1.96 11.60 -5.93
C ASN A 229 -1.45 11.69 -4.48
N GLU A 230 -1.64 10.65 -3.69
CA GLU A 230 -1.10 10.49 -2.33
C GLU A 230 -0.33 9.18 -2.22
N CYS A 231 0.96 9.23 -1.79
CA CYS A 231 1.74 8.03 -1.56
C CYS A 231 1.14 7.21 -0.42
N LYS A 232 0.77 5.97 -0.71
CA LYS A 232 0.14 5.05 0.25
C LYS A 232 1.11 4.04 0.82
N GLU A 233 2.00 3.52 -0.01
CA GLU A 233 2.87 2.40 0.33
C GLU A 233 4.24 2.56 -0.33
N LEU A 234 5.27 2.12 0.39
CA LEU A 234 6.59 1.80 -0.15
C LEU A 234 6.75 0.29 -0.11
N LEU A 235 6.90 -0.35 -1.27
CA LEU A 235 7.12 -1.79 -1.35
C LEU A 235 8.57 -2.05 -1.72
N LEU A 236 9.23 -2.93 -0.97
CA LEU A 236 10.57 -3.42 -1.26
C LEU A 236 10.49 -4.90 -1.59
N VAL A 237 10.99 -5.26 -2.76
CA VAL A 237 11.17 -6.65 -3.17
C VAL A 237 12.58 -7.08 -2.79
N CYS A 238 12.69 -8.03 -1.87
CA CYS A 238 13.97 -8.56 -1.41
C CYS A 238 14.15 -10.01 -1.81
N SER A 239 15.37 -10.39 -2.16
CA SER A 239 15.76 -11.77 -2.49
C SER A 239 17.27 -11.94 -2.42
N SER A 240 17.72 -13.17 -2.10
CA SER A 240 19.09 -13.59 -2.30
C SER A 240 19.43 -13.88 -3.78
N GLU A 241 18.40 -14.14 -4.60
CA GLU A 241 18.52 -14.38 -6.04
C GLU A 241 18.43 -13.07 -6.84
N GLN A 242 18.90 -13.09 -8.07
CA GLN A 242 18.65 -12.00 -9.03
C GLN A 242 17.24 -12.19 -9.59
N ILE A 243 16.33 -11.38 -9.13
CA ILE A 243 14.94 -11.35 -9.56
C ILE A 243 14.51 -9.92 -9.91
N GLY A 244 13.48 -9.80 -10.75
CA GLY A 244 12.96 -8.49 -11.15
C GLY A 244 13.89 -7.72 -12.08
N ASP A 245 13.56 -6.44 -12.31
CA ASP A 245 14.20 -5.59 -13.32
C ASP A 245 15.24 -4.62 -12.73
N GLY A 246 15.48 -4.64 -11.42
CA GLY A 246 16.42 -3.72 -10.75
C GLY A 246 15.95 -2.26 -10.73
N ASN A 247 14.65 -2.01 -10.82
CA ASN A 247 14.09 -0.68 -10.98
C ASN A 247 13.43 -0.13 -9.72
N VAL A 248 13.37 1.19 -9.66
CA VAL A 248 12.41 1.94 -8.85
C VAL A 248 11.20 2.27 -9.71
N CYS A 249 10.02 1.83 -9.32
CA CYS A 249 8.76 2.05 -10.03
C CYS A 249 7.84 2.98 -9.23
N CYS A 250 7.58 4.16 -9.77
CA CYS A 250 6.63 5.14 -9.24
C CYS A 250 5.27 4.92 -9.91
N VAL A 251 4.25 4.64 -9.13
CA VAL A 251 2.91 4.30 -9.63
C VAL A 251 1.86 5.19 -8.97
N ASN A 252 0.95 5.77 -9.76
CA ASN A 252 -0.20 6.52 -9.26
C ASN A 252 -1.41 6.30 -10.18
N ASN A 253 -2.46 5.63 -9.69
CA ASN A 253 -3.69 5.36 -10.44
C ASN A 253 -3.44 4.82 -11.87
N GLY A 254 -2.50 3.90 -12.06
CA GLY A 254 -2.14 3.35 -13.36
C GLY A 254 -1.08 4.13 -14.14
N GLN A 255 -0.80 5.40 -13.82
CA GLN A 255 0.39 6.09 -14.33
C GLN A 255 1.64 5.39 -13.77
N ARG A 256 2.61 5.11 -14.63
CA ARG A 256 3.83 4.39 -14.23
C ARG A 256 5.08 5.05 -14.81
N PHE A 257 6.03 5.34 -13.92
CA PHE A 257 7.37 5.79 -14.28
C PHE A 257 8.39 4.93 -13.54
N CYS A 258 9.25 4.23 -14.29
CA CYS A 258 10.30 3.40 -13.70
C CYS A 258 11.68 3.86 -14.22
N PHE A 259 12.68 3.72 -13.36
CA PHE A 259 14.09 4.02 -13.63
C PHE A 259 14.99 3.04 -12.88
N PRO A 260 16.24 2.81 -13.33
CA PRO A 260 17.18 1.93 -12.64
C PRO A 260 17.45 2.40 -11.21
N MET A 261 17.48 1.47 -10.25
CA MET A 261 17.65 1.79 -8.82
C MET A 261 19.04 2.43 -8.52
N GLU A 262 20.03 2.12 -9.34
CA GLU A 262 21.38 2.68 -9.24
C GLU A 262 21.49 4.13 -9.74
N THR A 263 20.41 4.69 -10.31
CA THR A 263 20.43 6.04 -10.89
C THR A 263 20.63 7.08 -9.80
N THR A 264 21.67 7.90 -9.96
CA THR A 264 21.93 9.02 -9.05
C THR A 264 20.85 10.11 -9.22
N PRO A 265 20.24 10.62 -8.14
CA PRO A 265 19.30 11.72 -8.21
C PRO A 265 19.87 12.90 -9.00
N ASN A 266 19.03 13.53 -9.82
CA ASN A 266 19.38 14.70 -10.65
C ASN A 266 20.46 14.50 -11.73
N THR A 267 21.00 13.31 -11.95
CA THR A 267 21.86 13.05 -13.11
C THR A 267 21.07 13.31 -14.39
N GLY A 268 21.56 14.22 -15.22
CA GLY A 268 20.88 14.61 -16.48
C GLY A 268 19.73 15.59 -16.30
N LEU A 269 19.53 16.19 -15.11
CA LEU A 269 18.54 17.24 -14.92
C LEU A 269 18.87 18.46 -15.80
N LYS A 270 17.99 18.74 -16.75
CA LYS A 270 18.05 19.93 -17.60
C LYS A 270 17.17 21.02 -17.00
N THR A 271 17.71 22.21 -16.84
CA THR A 271 16.97 23.37 -16.34
C THR A 271 16.92 24.48 -17.40
N SER A 272 15.82 25.21 -17.45
CA SER A 272 15.65 26.41 -18.25
C SER A 272 14.72 27.37 -17.56
N GLN A 273 15.08 28.64 -17.54
CA GLN A 273 14.19 29.72 -17.07
C GLN A 273 13.26 30.24 -18.19
N GLU A 274 13.45 29.77 -19.43
CA GLU A 274 12.60 30.14 -20.54
C GLU A 274 11.27 29.37 -20.48
N ILE A 275 10.19 30.12 -20.35
CA ILE A 275 8.83 29.60 -20.42
C ILE A 275 8.30 29.88 -21.80
N HIS A 276 8.04 28.86 -22.60
CA HIS A 276 7.46 29.00 -23.93
C HIS A 276 6.00 29.43 -23.83
N MET A 277 5.67 30.59 -24.38
CA MET A 277 4.28 31.00 -24.58
C MET A 277 3.57 29.95 -25.44
N GLU A 278 2.34 29.61 -25.05
CA GLU A 278 1.55 28.51 -25.63
C GLU A 278 2.13 27.10 -25.43
N GLY A 279 3.23 26.95 -24.69
CA GLY A 279 3.79 25.66 -24.26
C GLY A 279 2.99 25.01 -23.14
N PHE A 280 3.58 23.97 -22.56
CA PHE A 280 2.95 23.16 -21.52
C PHE A 280 3.78 23.16 -20.25
N LEU A 281 3.07 23.15 -19.12
CA LEU A 281 3.62 23.01 -17.78
C LEU A 281 3.21 21.65 -17.22
N TYR A 282 4.14 21.01 -16.52
CA TYR A 282 3.95 19.68 -15.94
C TYR A 282 4.30 19.67 -14.47
N GLU A 283 3.49 18.97 -13.70
CA GLU A 283 3.72 18.71 -12.29
C GLU A 283 3.70 17.20 -12.05
N PRO A 284 4.81 16.57 -11.65
CA PRO A 284 4.87 15.14 -11.38
C PRO A 284 3.89 14.72 -10.29
N ASN A 285 3.38 13.50 -10.38
CA ASN A 285 2.55 12.95 -9.32
C ASN A 285 3.37 12.61 -8.06
N ALA A 286 2.68 12.39 -6.95
CA ALA A 286 3.31 12.17 -5.63
C ALA A 286 4.31 11.01 -5.61
N ALA A 287 4.07 9.93 -6.37
CA ALA A 287 5.00 8.80 -6.43
C ALA A 287 6.31 9.18 -7.12
N VAL A 288 6.24 9.93 -8.24
CA VAL A 288 7.42 10.44 -8.95
C VAL A 288 8.18 11.45 -8.09
N MET A 289 7.45 12.33 -7.38
CA MET A 289 8.04 13.27 -6.43
C MET A 289 8.86 12.56 -5.35
N LYS A 290 8.32 11.47 -4.79
CA LYS A 290 9.02 10.66 -3.80
C LYS A 290 10.18 9.85 -4.40
N GLY A 291 10.07 9.42 -5.64
CA GLY A 291 11.14 8.73 -6.37
C GLY A 291 12.38 9.58 -6.58
N GLY A 292 12.20 10.89 -6.80
CA GLY A 292 13.28 11.88 -6.81
C GLY A 292 14.19 11.84 -8.03
N CYS A 293 13.89 11.05 -9.07
CA CYS A 293 14.77 10.89 -10.23
C CYS A 293 14.34 11.81 -11.39
N PHE A 294 14.48 13.12 -11.20
CA PHE A 294 13.98 14.13 -12.14
C PHE A 294 14.82 14.23 -13.44
N GLY A 295 16.09 13.88 -13.38
CA GLY A 295 16.93 13.82 -14.59
C GLY A 295 16.41 12.79 -15.60
N MET A 296 16.09 11.58 -15.14
CA MET A 296 15.49 10.53 -15.98
C MET A 296 14.08 10.91 -16.47
N LEU A 297 13.33 11.65 -15.65
CA LEU A 297 12.02 12.20 -16.06
C LEU A 297 12.19 13.18 -17.25
N CYS A 298 13.16 14.11 -17.16
CA CYS A 298 13.51 15.05 -18.22
C CYS A 298 13.92 14.31 -19.50
N GLU A 299 14.74 13.29 -19.37
CA GLU A 299 15.23 12.52 -20.51
C GLU A 299 14.11 11.75 -21.20
N LYS A 300 13.29 11.04 -20.43
CA LYS A 300 12.22 10.19 -20.97
C LYS A 300 11.12 11.00 -21.64
N TYR A 301 10.65 12.09 -20.99
CA TYR A 301 9.52 12.88 -21.47
C TYR A 301 9.94 14.14 -22.23
N LYS A 302 11.24 14.34 -22.48
CA LYS A 302 11.75 15.50 -23.21
C LYS A 302 11.24 16.84 -22.63
N VAL A 303 11.13 16.91 -21.33
CA VAL A 303 10.76 18.10 -20.57
C VAL A 303 11.98 18.72 -19.90
N VAL A 304 11.89 20.00 -19.54
CA VAL A 304 12.95 20.77 -18.89
C VAL A 304 12.42 21.33 -17.59
N ALA A 305 13.19 21.20 -16.48
CA ALA A 305 12.80 21.79 -15.20
C ALA A 305 12.91 23.31 -15.24
N LEU A 306 11.96 24.03 -14.62
CA LEU A 306 11.99 25.50 -14.53
C LEU A 306 13.07 26.03 -13.58
N GLY A 307 13.68 25.19 -12.78
CA GLY A 307 14.76 25.52 -11.87
C GLY A 307 15.26 24.29 -11.15
N HIS A 308 16.43 24.39 -10.52
CA HIS A 308 17.10 23.27 -9.86
C HIS A 308 16.26 22.67 -8.71
N ASP A 309 15.59 23.54 -7.96
CA ASP A 309 14.76 23.18 -6.81
C ASP A 309 13.26 23.27 -7.14
N SER A 310 12.92 23.55 -8.40
CA SER A 310 11.54 23.56 -8.89
C SER A 310 11.16 22.18 -9.37
N HIS A 311 10.07 21.64 -8.85
CA HIS A 311 9.49 20.37 -9.32
C HIS A 311 8.43 20.61 -10.42
N LEU A 312 8.55 21.72 -11.14
CA LEU A 312 7.74 22.04 -12.31
C LEU A 312 8.59 21.91 -13.57
N PHE A 313 8.01 21.34 -14.61
CA PHE A 313 8.68 21.09 -15.88
C PHE A 313 7.92 21.73 -17.01
N THR A 314 8.61 22.03 -18.10
CA THR A 314 8.03 22.67 -19.29
C THR A 314 8.48 21.96 -20.57
N SER A 315 7.63 22.06 -21.60
CA SER A 315 7.94 21.63 -22.97
C SER A 315 7.10 22.45 -23.96
N PRO A 316 7.60 22.76 -25.15
CA PRO A 316 6.81 23.38 -26.22
C PRO A 316 5.75 22.43 -26.79
N ILE A 317 5.91 21.12 -26.62
CA ILE A 317 5.04 20.08 -27.15
C ILE A 317 4.36 19.33 -25.99
N MET A 318 3.08 18.99 -26.14
CA MET A 318 2.33 18.25 -25.15
C MET A 318 2.83 16.79 -25.06
N MET A 319 3.13 16.35 -23.83
CA MET A 319 3.49 14.97 -23.50
C MET A 319 2.28 14.29 -22.85
N ASP A 320 1.55 13.48 -23.62
CA ASP A 320 0.28 12.90 -23.19
C ASP A 320 0.42 11.84 -22.10
N ASP A 321 1.55 11.15 -22.03
CA ASP A 321 1.85 10.07 -21.09
C ASP A 321 2.68 10.53 -19.86
N PHE A 322 2.85 11.88 -19.68
CA PHE A 322 3.58 12.40 -18.53
C PHE A 322 2.93 11.94 -17.20
N PRO A 323 3.70 11.39 -16.25
CA PRO A 323 3.16 10.85 -15.01
C PRO A 323 2.88 11.97 -13.99
N GLY A 324 1.78 12.68 -14.17
CA GLY A 324 1.41 13.82 -13.34
C GLY A 324 0.32 14.68 -13.97
N ARG A 325 0.23 15.92 -13.52
CA ARG A 325 -0.69 16.93 -14.06
C ARG A 325 -0.05 17.67 -15.20
N ARG A 326 -0.86 18.07 -16.17
CA ARG A 326 -0.47 18.76 -17.39
C ARG A 326 -1.32 20.00 -17.55
N PHE A 327 -0.70 21.13 -17.83
CA PHE A 327 -1.35 22.42 -17.99
C PHE A 327 -0.89 23.07 -19.28
N ARG A 328 -1.79 23.72 -20.02
CA ARG A 328 -1.42 24.61 -21.12
C ARG A 328 -1.16 26.00 -20.57
N ILE A 329 0.00 26.58 -20.91
CA ILE A 329 0.37 27.93 -20.51
C ILE A 329 -0.46 28.91 -21.34
N LYS A 330 -1.27 29.74 -20.69
CA LYS A 330 -2.11 30.75 -21.34
C LYS A 330 -1.46 32.12 -21.36
N ALA A 331 -0.73 32.45 -20.30
CA ALA A 331 -0.05 33.72 -20.15
C ALA A 331 1.13 33.55 -19.18
N VAL A 332 2.11 34.41 -19.34
CA VAL A 332 3.23 34.56 -18.40
C VAL A 332 3.24 36.04 -18.00
N SER A 333 3.23 36.32 -16.72
CA SER A 333 3.32 37.68 -16.18
C SER A 333 4.40 37.76 -15.11
N SER A 334 4.93 38.97 -14.90
CA SER A 334 5.77 39.23 -13.75
C SER A 334 4.87 39.43 -12.50
N PHE A 335 5.42 39.20 -11.29
CA PHE A 335 4.70 39.41 -10.02
C PHE A 335 4.57 40.93 -9.73
N ASN A 336 4.08 41.67 -10.72
CA ASN A 336 3.97 43.12 -10.71
C ASN A 336 2.49 43.53 -10.69
N LYS A 337 2.11 44.46 -9.77
CA LYS A 337 0.72 44.95 -9.63
C LYS A 337 0.06 45.48 -10.92
N LYS A 338 0.84 45.79 -11.95
CA LYS A 338 0.33 46.29 -13.25
C LYS A 338 -0.01 45.18 -14.23
N GLU A 339 0.44 43.94 -13.97
CA GLU A 339 0.27 42.80 -14.86
C GLU A 339 -0.63 41.69 -14.23
N LEU A 340 -1.00 41.86 -12.98
CA LEU A 340 -2.03 41.07 -12.27
C LEU A 340 -3.40 41.71 -12.39
#